data_b555727692419ed8cfb8a9f43b74d27a
#
_entry.id   b555727692419ed8cfb8a9f43b74d27a
#
_cell.length_a   1.000
_cell.length_b   1.000
_cell.length_c   1.000
_cell.angle_alpha   90.00
_cell.angle_beta   90.00
_cell.angle_gamma   90.00
#
_symmetry.space_group_name_H-M   'P 1'
#
loop_
_entity.id
_entity.type
_entity.pdbx_description
1 polymer ?
#
loop_
_entity_poly.entity_id
_entity_poly.type
_entity_poly.pdbx_seq_one_letter_code
_entity_poly.pdbx_strand_id
1 'polypeptide(L)'
;TRKACERYLTDLDTAEERGLEFRPKTAQAYITFFQRAIRHTVGEWDGKPFDPLPWQKFILWNLYGWFREDGTRRFNYAYITVARKNGKTTLMAGAALAALFFDQEKAAEVYFAATKKDQAKIGFDEAQRMVTISPPLRKHLKAGKHDIKAPTLSARCTYLSSERDTLDGLNVHFAGIDEYHAHTTDGVANVLRSGMQARRNPLHLTITTAGFNRESPCFELQKTCKEILDGIKHDDAQ
;
A
#
# COMPACT_ATOMS: atom_id res chain seq x y z
N THR A 1 0.29 13.53 11.82
CA THR A 1 0.08 14.24 10.52
C THR A 1 1.00 15.45 10.40
N ARG A 2 1.03 16.41 11.38
CA ARG A 2 1.86 17.61 11.30
C ARG A 2 3.34 17.27 11.03
N LYS A 3 3.97 16.39 11.82
CA LYS A 3 5.37 15.98 11.64
C LYS A 3 5.66 15.33 10.29
N ALA A 4 4.70 14.59 9.72
CA ALA A 4 4.85 14.04 8.37
C ALA A 4 4.86 15.15 7.29
N CYS A 5 4.07 16.20 7.48
CA CYS A 5 4.11 17.37 6.59
C CYS A 5 5.41 18.16 6.75
N GLU A 6 5.87 18.36 7.99
CA GLU A 6 7.15 19.01 8.31
C GLU A 6 8.31 18.21 7.68
N ARG A 7 8.31 16.87 7.83
CA ARG A 7 9.30 15.98 7.16
C ARG A 7 9.30 16.18 5.65
N TYR A 8 8.11 16.22 5.01
CA TYR A 8 8.02 16.43 3.56
C TYR A 8 8.67 17.75 3.13
N LEU A 9 8.47 18.85 3.86
CA LEU A 9 9.10 20.14 3.57
C LEU A 9 10.61 20.07 3.74
N THR A 10 11.08 19.51 4.86
CA THR A 10 12.52 19.29 5.10
C THR A 10 13.14 18.39 4.03
N ASP A 11 12.43 17.33 3.63
CA ASP A 11 12.91 16.44 2.57
C ASP A 11 13.06 17.15 1.22
N LEU A 12 12.18 18.11 0.89
CA LEU A 12 12.34 18.94 -0.33
C LEU A 12 13.58 19.82 -0.26
N ASP A 13 13.87 20.38 0.89
CA ASP A 13 15.03 21.29 1.07
C ASP A 13 16.36 20.52 1.08
N THR A 14 16.38 19.26 1.55
CA THR A 14 17.59 18.44 1.73
C THR A 14 17.73 17.28 0.76
N ALA A 15 16.85 17.19 -0.24
CA ALA A 15 16.76 16.03 -1.13
C ALA A 15 18.08 15.76 -1.87
N GLU A 16 18.67 16.79 -2.47
CA GLU A 16 19.89 16.67 -3.26
C GLU A 16 21.08 16.16 -2.43
N GLU A 17 21.25 16.69 -1.21
CA GLU A 17 22.32 16.28 -0.29
C GLU A 17 22.21 14.82 0.15
N ARG A 18 20.99 14.27 0.08
CA ARG A 18 20.66 12.89 0.50
C ARG A 18 20.50 11.92 -0.66
N GLY A 19 20.83 12.33 -1.88
CA GLY A 19 20.65 11.49 -3.07
C GLY A 19 19.18 11.14 -3.33
N LEU A 20 18.27 12.06 -3.03
CA LEU A 20 16.84 11.90 -3.24
C LEU A 20 16.35 12.87 -4.32
N GLU A 21 15.36 12.39 -5.09
CA GLU A 21 14.68 13.19 -6.11
C GLU A 21 13.17 13.12 -5.90
N PHE A 22 12.51 14.27 -5.87
CA PHE A 22 11.06 14.32 -5.91
C PHE A 22 10.55 14.49 -7.34
N ARG A 23 9.72 13.56 -7.83
CA ARG A 23 9.16 13.54 -9.18
C ARG A 23 7.66 13.86 -9.17
N PRO A 24 7.27 15.15 -9.22
CA PRO A 24 5.87 15.55 -9.08
C PRO A 24 4.97 14.98 -10.19
N LYS A 25 5.50 14.82 -11.41
CA LYS A 25 4.75 14.21 -12.51
C LYS A 25 4.39 12.76 -12.24
N THR A 26 5.29 12.00 -11.64
CA THR A 26 5.05 10.60 -11.25
C THR A 26 4.01 10.53 -10.13
N ALA A 27 4.17 11.32 -9.06
CA ALA A 27 3.19 11.40 -7.99
C ALA A 27 1.79 11.76 -8.52
N GLN A 28 1.70 12.77 -9.40
CA GLN A 28 0.44 13.18 -10.01
C GLN A 28 -0.18 12.09 -10.90
N ALA A 29 0.65 11.28 -11.58
CA ALA A 29 0.16 10.17 -12.41
C ALA A 29 -0.57 9.12 -11.56
N TYR A 30 -0.05 8.78 -10.35
CA TYR A 30 -0.74 7.87 -9.41
C TYR A 30 -2.04 8.48 -8.88
N ILE A 31 -2.06 9.76 -8.50
CA ILE A 31 -3.30 10.43 -8.09
C ILE A 31 -4.33 10.39 -9.23
N THR A 32 -3.89 10.66 -10.46
CA THR A 32 -4.75 10.60 -11.65
C THR A 32 -5.26 9.17 -11.92
N PHE A 33 -4.42 8.15 -11.71
CA PHE A 33 -4.85 6.75 -11.78
C PHE A 33 -5.99 6.48 -10.80
N PHE A 34 -5.85 6.92 -9.53
CA PHE A 34 -6.92 6.78 -8.56
C PHE A 34 -8.21 7.45 -9.03
N GLN A 35 -8.15 8.69 -9.47
CA GLN A 35 -9.32 9.46 -9.92
C GLN A 35 -10.00 8.84 -11.14
N ARG A 36 -9.23 8.30 -12.10
CA ARG A 36 -9.78 7.80 -13.36
C ARG A 36 -10.14 6.33 -13.35
N ALA A 37 -9.36 5.50 -12.63
CA ALA A 37 -9.50 4.06 -12.68
C ALA A 37 -10.21 3.48 -11.45
N ILE A 38 -10.00 4.04 -10.26
CA ILE A 38 -10.60 3.52 -9.04
C ILE A 38 -12.04 3.99 -8.89
N ARG A 39 -12.89 3.13 -8.36
CA ARG A 39 -14.32 3.38 -8.14
C ARG A 39 -14.69 3.04 -6.70
N HIS A 40 -15.66 3.77 -6.17
CA HIS A 40 -16.36 3.35 -4.98
C HIS A 40 -17.16 2.07 -5.27
N THR A 41 -17.26 1.19 -4.31
CA THR A 41 -17.85 -0.15 -4.48
C THR A 41 -19.09 -0.37 -3.64
N VAL A 42 -19.46 0.57 -2.78
CA VAL A 42 -20.57 0.41 -1.81
C VAL A 42 -21.38 1.69 -1.66
N GLY A 43 -22.65 1.49 -1.27
CA GLY A 43 -23.58 2.56 -0.90
C GLY A 43 -23.96 3.47 -2.06
N GLU A 44 -24.32 4.69 -1.75
CA GLU A 44 -24.72 5.73 -2.70
C GLU A 44 -23.60 6.16 -3.68
N TRP A 45 -22.36 5.80 -3.37
CA TRP A 45 -21.17 6.09 -4.17
C TRP A 45 -20.80 4.96 -5.13
N ASP A 46 -21.48 3.81 -5.07
CA ASP A 46 -21.16 2.65 -5.92
C ASP A 46 -21.04 3.05 -7.40
N GLY A 47 -19.91 2.66 -8.01
CA GLY A 47 -19.57 2.98 -9.40
C GLY A 47 -19.05 4.39 -9.66
N LYS A 48 -19.20 5.34 -8.74
CA LYS A 48 -18.68 6.70 -8.89
C LYS A 48 -17.15 6.72 -8.82
N PRO A 49 -16.47 7.63 -9.53
CA PRO A 49 -15.03 7.80 -9.44
C PRO A 49 -14.58 8.06 -8.00
N PHE A 50 -13.48 7.45 -7.62
CA PHE A 50 -12.85 7.73 -6.33
C PHE A 50 -11.91 8.94 -6.47
N ASP A 51 -12.30 10.08 -5.91
CA ASP A 51 -11.41 11.23 -5.78
C ASP A 51 -10.75 11.21 -4.38
N PRO A 52 -9.44 10.94 -4.29
CA PRO A 52 -8.77 10.88 -3.00
C PRO A 52 -8.92 12.18 -2.22
N LEU A 53 -9.25 12.08 -0.94
CA LEU A 53 -9.28 13.22 -0.03
C LEU A 53 -7.88 13.85 0.12
N PRO A 54 -7.75 15.12 0.56
CA PRO A 54 -6.45 15.79 0.67
C PRO A 54 -5.38 14.99 1.42
N TRP A 55 -5.74 14.33 2.54
CA TRP A 55 -4.81 13.48 3.29
C TRP A 55 -4.40 12.21 2.53
N GLN A 56 -5.31 11.63 1.72
CA GLN A 56 -5.01 10.48 0.85
C GLN A 56 -4.10 10.92 -0.32
N LYS A 57 -4.38 12.08 -0.91
CA LYS A 57 -3.50 12.68 -1.93
C LYS A 57 -2.10 12.93 -1.37
N PHE A 58 -1.99 13.43 -0.14
CA PHE A 58 -0.69 13.62 0.53
C PHE A 58 0.08 12.30 0.68
N ILE A 59 -0.59 11.20 1.07
CA ILE A 59 0.03 9.88 1.16
C ILE A 59 0.50 9.41 -0.23
N LEU A 60 -0.38 9.42 -1.23
CA LEU A 60 -0.04 8.98 -2.59
C LEU A 60 1.09 9.84 -3.17
N TRP A 61 1.07 11.16 -2.93
CA TRP A 61 2.09 12.11 -3.37
C TRP A 61 3.46 11.74 -2.83
N ASN A 62 3.56 11.42 -1.54
CA ASN A 62 4.82 11.02 -0.92
C ASN A 62 5.25 9.61 -1.35
N LEU A 63 4.38 8.61 -1.27
CA LEU A 63 4.74 7.23 -1.57
C LEU A 63 5.25 7.03 -2.99
N TYR A 64 4.70 7.76 -3.94
CA TYR A 64 4.99 7.56 -5.36
C TYR A 64 5.80 8.70 -6.00
N GLY A 65 6.11 9.75 -5.25
CA GLY A 65 6.86 10.89 -5.75
C GLY A 65 8.36 10.87 -5.46
N TRP A 66 8.78 10.20 -4.39
CA TRP A 66 10.16 10.18 -3.95
C TRP A 66 10.96 9.00 -4.51
N PHE A 67 12.15 9.31 -5.05
CA PHE A 67 13.07 8.33 -5.63
C PHE A 67 14.49 8.52 -5.09
N ARG A 68 15.29 7.44 -5.13
CA ARG A 68 16.73 7.44 -4.90
C ARG A 68 17.49 7.67 -6.20
N GLU A 69 18.78 7.93 -6.14
CA GLU A 69 19.64 8.13 -7.31
C GLU A 69 19.62 6.96 -8.30
N ASP A 70 19.50 5.74 -7.80
CA ASP A 70 19.39 4.53 -8.62
C ASP A 70 18.04 4.36 -9.32
N GLY A 71 17.14 5.34 -9.14
CA GLY A 71 15.79 5.34 -9.70
C GLY A 71 14.82 4.42 -8.97
N THR A 72 15.19 3.86 -7.82
CA THR A 72 14.25 3.10 -6.98
C THR A 72 13.38 4.04 -6.15
N ARG A 73 12.20 3.55 -5.78
CA ARG A 73 11.29 4.27 -4.89
C ARG A 73 11.93 4.42 -3.50
N ARG A 74 11.86 5.61 -2.93
CA ARG A 74 12.37 5.85 -1.58
C ARG A 74 11.62 5.04 -0.53
N PHE A 75 10.29 5.12 -0.54
CA PHE A 75 9.44 4.48 0.44
C PHE A 75 9.05 3.06 0.01
N ASN A 76 9.52 2.07 0.75
CA ASN A 76 9.16 0.66 0.61
C ASN A 76 8.21 0.21 1.71
N TYR A 77 8.07 1.00 2.77
CA TYR A 77 7.19 0.76 3.91
C TYR A 77 6.32 1.99 4.18
N ALA A 78 5.06 1.75 4.46
CA ALA A 78 4.14 2.80 4.86
C ALA A 78 3.23 2.31 6.00
N TYR A 79 3.11 3.12 7.05
CA TYR A 79 2.22 2.89 8.16
C TYR A 79 1.18 4.01 8.25
N ILE A 80 -0.09 3.65 8.13
CA ILE A 80 -1.20 4.60 8.11
C ILE A 80 -2.16 4.27 9.25
N THR A 81 -2.29 5.20 10.20
CA THR A 81 -3.32 5.12 11.24
C THR A 81 -4.39 6.17 11.00
N VAL A 82 -5.61 5.73 10.78
CA VAL A 82 -6.75 6.61 10.55
C VAL A 82 -8.03 6.00 11.11
N ALA A 83 -8.97 6.84 11.55
CA ALA A 83 -10.22 6.39 12.13
C ALA A 83 -11.04 5.51 11.17
N ARG A 84 -11.99 4.73 11.74
CA ARG A 84 -12.93 3.91 10.95
C ARG A 84 -13.75 4.78 10.00
N LYS A 85 -14.23 4.19 8.92
CA LYS A 85 -15.10 4.82 7.90
C LYS A 85 -14.45 5.97 7.11
N ASN A 86 -13.11 6.01 7.04
CA ASN A 86 -12.36 6.99 6.26
C ASN A 86 -11.76 6.41 4.97
N GLY A 87 -12.34 5.38 4.39
CA GLY A 87 -11.92 4.83 3.09
C GLY A 87 -10.57 4.12 3.09
N LYS A 88 -10.14 3.55 4.24
CA LYS A 88 -8.88 2.78 4.36
C LYS A 88 -8.78 1.66 3.34
N THR A 89 -9.79 0.79 3.32
CA THR A 89 -9.81 -0.39 2.46
C THR A 89 -9.81 0.01 0.99
N THR A 90 -10.58 1.04 0.62
CA THR A 90 -10.61 1.58 -0.74
C THR A 90 -9.23 2.13 -1.18
N LEU A 91 -8.55 2.87 -0.29
CA LEU A 91 -7.20 3.38 -0.55
C LEU A 91 -6.20 2.23 -0.75
N MET A 92 -6.23 1.22 0.12
CA MET A 92 -5.35 0.05 0.04
C MET A 92 -5.63 -0.79 -1.21
N ALA A 93 -6.91 -1.03 -1.54
CA ALA A 93 -7.30 -1.73 -2.75
C ALA A 93 -6.83 -0.99 -4.01
N GLY A 94 -6.98 0.33 -4.05
CA GLY A 94 -6.44 1.16 -5.12
C GLY A 94 -4.92 1.08 -5.26
N ALA A 95 -4.18 1.09 -4.14
CA ALA A 95 -2.72 0.92 -4.13
C ALA A 95 -2.30 -0.48 -4.62
N ALA A 96 -3.02 -1.53 -4.22
CA ALA A 96 -2.79 -2.89 -4.70
C ALA A 96 -3.02 -3.01 -6.22
N LEU A 97 -4.07 -2.39 -6.77
CA LEU A 97 -4.32 -2.36 -8.21
C LEU A 97 -3.30 -1.52 -8.97
N ALA A 98 -2.78 -0.44 -8.37
CA ALA A 98 -1.66 0.31 -8.92
C ALA A 98 -0.40 -0.55 -9.00
N ALA A 99 -0.06 -1.27 -7.93
CA ALA A 99 1.08 -2.19 -7.91
C ALA A 99 0.91 -3.36 -8.89
N LEU A 100 -0.31 -3.86 -9.06
CA LEU A 100 -0.59 -4.97 -9.97
C LEU A 100 -0.41 -4.60 -11.46
N PHE A 101 -0.70 -3.36 -11.82
CA PHE A 101 -0.75 -2.96 -13.22
C PHE A 101 -0.03 -1.63 -13.52
N PHE A 102 -0.23 -0.60 -12.71
CA PHE A 102 0.26 0.75 -13.05
C PHE A 102 1.78 0.88 -12.86
N ASP A 103 2.36 0.15 -11.91
CA ASP A 103 3.83 0.07 -11.67
C ASP A 103 4.58 -0.59 -12.85
N GLN A 104 3.90 -1.30 -13.75
CA GLN A 104 4.47 -2.03 -14.90
C GLN A 104 5.50 -3.10 -14.49
N GLU A 105 5.43 -3.59 -13.25
CA GLU A 105 6.32 -4.64 -12.76
C GLU A 105 5.91 -6.01 -13.31
N LYS A 106 6.84 -6.71 -13.97
CA LYS A 106 6.59 -8.04 -14.51
C LYS A 106 6.53 -9.09 -13.41
N ALA A 107 5.60 -10.04 -13.57
CA ALA A 107 5.35 -11.10 -12.62
C ALA A 107 5.17 -10.58 -11.18
N ALA A 108 4.54 -9.39 -11.01
CA ALA A 108 4.28 -8.82 -9.71
C ALA A 108 3.34 -9.72 -8.91
N GLU A 109 3.73 -10.02 -7.68
CA GLU A 109 2.87 -10.69 -6.70
C GLU A 109 2.36 -9.65 -5.71
N VAL A 110 1.03 -9.50 -5.67
CA VAL A 110 0.32 -8.52 -4.85
C VAL A 110 -0.53 -9.26 -3.84
N TYR A 111 -0.39 -8.93 -2.55
CA TYR A 111 -1.06 -9.65 -1.48
C TYR A 111 -1.85 -8.73 -0.56
N PHE A 112 -3.09 -9.14 -0.26
CA PHE A 112 -3.81 -8.66 0.90
C PHE A 112 -3.60 -9.62 2.06
N ALA A 113 -3.28 -9.11 3.24
CA ALA A 113 -3.07 -9.91 4.42
C ALA A 113 -3.79 -9.33 5.65
N ALA A 114 -4.23 -10.22 6.52
CA ALA A 114 -4.81 -9.89 7.82
C ALA A 114 -4.66 -11.10 8.76
N THR A 115 -5.05 -10.94 10.03
CA THR A 115 -5.03 -12.03 11.03
C THR A 115 -5.90 -13.23 10.62
N LYS A 116 -7.04 -12.96 9.97
CA LYS A 116 -7.98 -13.98 9.51
C LYS A 116 -8.17 -13.87 8.01
N LYS A 117 -8.35 -15.02 7.37
CA LYS A 117 -8.57 -15.12 5.92
C LYS A 117 -9.73 -14.26 5.44
N ASP A 118 -10.84 -14.25 6.18
CA ASP A 118 -12.03 -13.49 5.80
C ASP A 118 -11.77 -11.97 5.87
N GLN A 119 -10.92 -11.51 6.78
CA GLN A 119 -10.53 -10.11 6.84
C GLN A 119 -9.60 -9.72 5.68
N ALA A 120 -8.60 -10.57 5.36
CA ALA A 120 -7.75 -10.33 4.19
C ALA A 120 -8.57 -10.32 2.89
N LYS A 121 -9.59 -11.16 2.84
CA LYS A 121 -10.52 -11.23 1.70
C LYS A 121 -11.31 -9.94 1.50
N ILE A 122 -11.64 -9.18 2.53
CA ILE A 122 -12.38 -7.91 2.39
C ILE A 122 -11.65 -6.94 1.45
N GLY A 123 -10.35 -6.73 1.67
CA GLY A 123 -9.54 -5.86 0.80
C GLY A 123 -9.43 -6.38 -0.63
N PHE A 124 -9.32 -7.71 -0.78
CA PHE A 124 -9.31 -8.37 -2.08
C PHE A 124 -10.65 -8.23 -2.81
N ASP A 125 -11.78 -8.48 -2.15
CA ASP A 125 -13.13 -8.35 -2.72
C ASP A 125 -13.41 -6.91 -3.17
N GLU A 126 -12.93 -5.94 -2.40
CA GLU A 126 -12.99 -4.52 -2.76
C GLU A 126 -12.23 -4.26 -4.08
N ALA A 127 -10.98 -4.73 -4.19
CA ALA A 127 -10.18 -4.61 -5.41
C ALA A 127 -10.82 -5.37 -6.59
N GLN A 128 -11.34 -6.57 -6.37
CA GLN A 128 -12.02 -7.38 -7.37
C GLN A 128 -13.26 -6.65 -7.92
N ARG A 129 -14.07 -6.07 -7.02
CA ARG A 129 -15.24 -5.29 -7.43
C ARG A 129 -14.84 -4.04 -8.21
N MET A 130 -13.79 -3.32 -7.78
CA MET A 130 -13.26 -2.18 -8.54
C MET A 130 -12.89 -2.58 -9.97
N VAL A 131 -12.21 -3.71 -10.17
CA VAL A 131 -11.88 -4.21 -11.51
C VAL A 131 -13.16 -4.51 -12.30
N THR A 132 -14.16 -5.11 -11.66
CA THR A 132 -15.42 -5.49 -12.32
C THR A 132 -16.22 -4.28 -12.81
N ILE A 133 -16.26 -3.21 -12.02
CA ILE A 133 -17.11 -2.04 -12.34
C ILE A 133 -16.37 -0.92 -13.08
N SER A 134 -15.02 -0.95 -13.12
CA SER A 134 -14.21 0.09 -13.76
C SER A 134 -13.85 -0.28 -15.20
N PRO A 135 -14.37 0.43 -16.23
CA PRO A 135 -14.00 0.18 -17.62
C PRO A 135 -12.50 0.29 -17.91
N PRO A 136 -11.76 1.28 -17.36
CA PRO A 136 -10.31 1.35 -17.54
C PRO A 136 -9.58 0.11 -17.02
N LEU A 137 -9.95 -0.40 -15.83
CA LEU A 137 -9.28 -1.55 -15.23
C LEU A 137 -9.60 -2.86 -15.99
N ARG A 138 -10.85 -3.06 -16.40
CA ARG A 138 -11.26 -4.27 -17.15
C ARG A 138 -10.52 -4.48 -18.47
N LYS A 139 -9.98 -3.42 -19.06
CA LYS A 139 -9.18 -3.54 -20.29
C LYS A 139 -7.87 -4.29 -20.06
N HIS A 140 -7.35 -4.25 -18.85
CA HIS A 140 -6.01 -4.74 -18.51
C HIS A 140 -6.00 -5.85 -17.48
N LEU A 141 -7.04 -5.90 -16.61
CA LEU A 141 -7.13 -6.82 -15.49
C LEU A 141 -8.31 -7.78 -15.66
N LYS A 142 -8.10 -9.01 -15.22
CA LYS A 142 -9.13 -10.07 -15.16
C LYS A 142 -9.41 -10.43 -13.71
N ALA A 143 -10.61 -10.18 -13.24
CA ALA A 143 -11.07 -10.55 -11.91
C ALA A 143 -11.56 -12.01 -11.91
N GLY A 144 -10.84 -12.89 -11.21
CA GLY A 144 -11.23 -14.28 -10.94
C GLY A 144 -11.75 -14.43 -9.52
N LYS A 145 -12.24 -15.63 -9.17
CA LYS A 145 -12.81 -15.92 -7.84
C LYS A 145 -11.82 -15.74 -6.69
N HIS A 146 -10.56 -16.08 -6.91
CA HIS A 146 -9.51 -16.09 -5.87
C HIS A 146 -8.27 -15.28 -6.24
N ASP A 147 -8.24 -14.73 -7.44
CA ASP A 147 -7.16 -13.91 -7.93
C ASP A 147 -7.65 -12.81 -8.87
N ILE A 148 -6.85 -11.75 -8.97
CA ILE A 148 -6.94 -10.75 -10.03
C ILE A 148 -5.65 -10.83 -10.82
N LYS A 149 -5.74 -10.95 -12.14
CA LYS A 149 -4.59 -11.11 -13.02
C LYS A 149 -4.38 -9.90 -13.92
N ALA A 150 -3.13 -9.52 -14.14
CA ALA A 150 -2.70 -8.64 -15.22
C ALA A 150 -1.97 -9.48 -16.27
N PRO A 151 -2.67 -10.04 -17.29
CA PRO A 151 -2.09 -11.06 -18.19
C PRO A 151 -0.88 -10.57 -18.97
N THR A 152 -0.87 -9.29 -19.39
CA THR A 152 0.24 -8.68 -20.14
C THR A 152 1.54 -8.57 -19.35
N LEU A 153 1.44 -8.56 -18.01
CA LEU A 153 2.57 -8.48 -17.09
C LEU A 153 2.86 -9.81 -16.39
N SER A 154 2.03 -10.85 -16.63
CA SER A 154 2.06 -12.13 -15.87
C SER A 154 1.93 -11.91 -14.35
N ALA A 155 1.32 -10.80 -13.93
CA ALA A 155 1.18 -10.41 -12.54
C ALA A 155 -0.15 -10.87 -11.94
N ARG A 156 -0.15 -11.10 -10.63
CA ARG A 156 -1.32 -11.58 -9.89
C ARG A 156 -1.51 -10.88 -8.56
N CYS A 157 -2.77 -10.74 -8.15
CA CYS A 157 -3.17 -10.29 -6.82
C CYS A 157 -4.04 -11.34 -6.16
N THR A 158 -3.79 -11.63 -4.89
CA THR A 158 -4.57 -12.58 -4.09
C THR A 158 -4.56 -12.16 -2.61
N TYR A 159 -5.13 -12.99 -1.72
CA TYR A 159 -5.15 -12.75 -0.29
C TYR A 159 -4.57 -13.92 0.49
N LEU A 160 -3.92 -13.62 1.62
CA LEU A 160 -3.26 -14.55 2.51
C LEU A 160 -3.87 -14.49 3.91
N SER A 161 -3.76 -15.60 4.66
CA SER A 161 -4.05 -15.64 6.08
C SER A 161 -2.85 -16.20 6.84
N SER A 162 -2.78 -15.90 8.14
CA SER A 162 -1.74 -16.40 9.03
C SER A 162 -1.74 -17.93 9.21
N GLU A 163 -2.82 -18.60 8.79
CA GLU A 163 -3.01 -20.05 8.98
C GLU A 163 -2.35 -20.94 7.92
N ARG A 164 -1.63 -20.36 6.96
CA ARG A 164 -0.94 -21.14 5.92
C ARG A 164 0.52 -21.37 6.27
N ASP A 165 0.87 -22.62 6.47
CA ASP A 165 2.24 -23.13 6.73
C ASP A 165 3.20 -22.98 5.53
N THR A 166 2.79 -22.34 4.44
CA THR A 166 3.57 -22.23 3.20
C THR A 166 3.63 -20.79 2.69
N LEU A 167 4.21 -19.91 3.51
CA LEU A 167 4.51 -18.54 3.08
C LEU A 167 5.96 -18.39 2.57
N ASP A 168 6.70 -19.49 2.45
CA ASP A 168 8.06 -19.49 1.93
C ASP A 168 8.08 -19.36 0.40
N GLY A 169 9.05 -18.62 -0.12
CA GLY A 169 9.26 -18.45 -1.56
C GLY A 169 8.36 -17.41 -2.24
N LEU A 170 7.68 -16.54 -1.49
CA LEU A 170 6.92 -15.43 -2.06
C LEU A 170 7.86 -14.40 -2.70
N ASN A 171 7.46 -13.84 -3.84
CA ASN A 171 8.16 -12.78 -4.54
C ASN A 171 7.29 -11.51 -4.56
N VAL A 172 7.19 -10.88 -3.39
CA VAL A 172 6.20 -9.85 -3.09
C VAL A 172 6.57 -8.51 -3.71
N HIS A 173 5.72 -7.97 -4.57
CA HIS A 173 5.82 -6.60 -5.05
C HIS A 173 4.98 -5.62 -4.23
N PHE A 174 3.81 -6.07 -3.76
CA PHE A 174 2.97 -5.28 -2.86
C PHE A 174 2.36 -6.17 -1.78
N ALA A 175 2.40 -5.69 -0.55
CA ALA A 175 1.68 -6.27 0.58
C ALA A 175 0.82 -5.22 1.27
N GLY A 176 -0.50 -5.40 1.26
CA GLY A 176 -1.45 -4.60 2.03
C GLY A 176 -1.89 -5.34 3.28
N ILE A 177 -1.53 -4.84 4.47
CA ILE A 177 -1.99 -5.40 5.75
C ILE A 177 -3.05 -4.49 6.34
N ASP A 178 -4.27 -5.01 6.47
CA ASP A 178 -5.39 -4.29 7.09
C ASP A 178 -5.55 -4.70 8.56
N GLU A 179 -6.10 -3.77 9.33
CA GLU A 179 -6.41 -3.91 10.76
C GLU A 179 -5.23 -4.46 11.58
N TYR A 180 -4.03 -3.90 11.34
CA TYR A 180 -2.79 -4.40 11.95
C TYR A 180 -2.82 -4.37 13.49
N HIS A 181 -3.65 -3.53 14.10
CA HIS A 181 -3.87 -3.51 15.55
C HIS A 181 -4.41 -4.83 16.13
N ALA A 182 -5.02 -5.67 15.27
CA ALA A 182 -5.56 -6.97 15.67
C ALA A 182 -4.49 -8.09 15.62
N HIS A 183 -3.31 -7.82 15.07
CA HIS A 183 -2.23 -8.81 15.00
C HIS A 183 -1.57 -8.97 16.38
N THR A 184 -1.44 -10.21 16.82
CA THR A 184 -0.76 -10.58 18.07
C THR A 184 0.74 -10.80 17.87
N THR A 185 1.16 -11.11 16.63
CA THR A 185 2.56 -11.34 16.26
C THR A 185 2.85 -10.73 14.89
N ASP A 186 4.14 -10.53 14.60
CA ASP A 186 4.64 -10.02 13.32
C ASP A 186 4.79 -11.09 12.22
N GLY A 187 4.44 -12.34 12.49
CA GLY A 187 4.75 -13.48 11.61
C GLY A 187 4.42 -13.21 10.14
N VAL A 188 3.18 -12.88 9.82
CA VAL A 188 2.74 -12.59 8.42
C VAL A 188 3.47 -11.38 7.84
N ALA A 189 3.62 -10.30 8.62
CA ALA A 189 4.31 -9.09 8.16
C ALA A 189 5.79 -9.38 7.83
N ASN A 190 6.47 -10.18 8.66
CA ASN A 190 7.88 -10.54 8.45
C ASN A 190 8.08 -11.42 7.21
N VAL A 191 7.21 -12.39 6.99
CA VAL A 191 7.27 -13.23 5.78
C VAL A 191 7.06 -12.39 4.52
N LEU A 192 6.07 -11.50 4.52
CA LEU A 192 5.84 -10.59 3.39
C LEU A 192 7.02 -9.66 3.14
N ARG A 193 7.64 -9.10 4.20
CA ARG A 193 8.86 -8.28 4.10
C ARG A 193 10.04 -9.06 3.54
N SER A 194 10.24 -10.31 3.98
CA SER A 194 11.30 -11.17 3.44
C SER A 194 11.08 -11.45 1.95
N GLY A 195 9.84 -11.68 1.52
CA GLY A 195 9.48 -11.88 0.12
C GLY A 195 9.70 -10.66 -0.78
N MET A 196 9.87 -9.47 -0.21
CA MET A 196 10.11 -8.24 -0.96
C MET A 196 11.56 -8.02 -1.39
N GLN A 197 12.52 -8.71 -0.77
CA GLN A 197 13.96 -8.43 -0.95
C GLN A 197 14.45 -8.60 -2.39
N ALA A 198 13.79 -9.45 -3.19
CA ALA A 198 14.12 -9.67 -4.59
C ALA A 198 13.54 -8.62 -5.54
N ARG A 199 12.70 -7.72 -5.06
CA ARG A 199 12.03 -6.70 -5.87
C ARG A 199 12.73 -5.35 -5.79
N ARG A 200 12.76 -4.66 -6.92
CA ARG A 200 13.39 -3.34 -7.01
C ARG A 200 12.56 -2.23 -6.35
N ASN A 201 11.25 -2.26 -6.53
CA ASN A 201 10.32 -1.23 -6.05
C ASN A 201 9.13 -1.81 -5.27
N PRO A 202 9.34 -2.64 -4.24
CA PRO A 202 8.24 -3.19 -3.48
C PRO A 202 7.58 -2.13 -2.60
N LEU A 203 6.35 -2.40 -2.16
CA LEU A 203 5.66 -1.56 -1.18
C LEU A 203 4.89 -2.41 -0.16
N HIS A 204 5.25 -2.26 1.11
CA HIS A 204 4.52 -2.82 2.25
C HIS A 204 3.66 -1.72 2.87
N LEU A 205 2.36 -1.81 2.68
CA LEU A 205 1.39 -0.84 3.17
C LEU A 205 0.63 -1.43 4.36
N THR A 206 0.91 -0.95 5.55
CA THR A 206 0.16 -1.28 6.77
C THR A 206 -0.85 -0.18 7.04
N ILE A 207 -2.13 -0.56 7.11
CA ILE A 207 -3.21 0.38 7.41
C ILE A 207 -4.03 -0.13 8.59
N THR A 208 -4.38 0.77 9.51
CA THR A 208 -5.06 0.36 10.73
C THR A 208 -5.87 1.49 11.38
N THR A 209 -6.73 1.13 12.31
CA THR A 209 -7.25 2.05 13.32
C THR A 209 -6.36 2.05 14.56
N ALA A 210 -6.56 2.98 15.46
CA ALA A 210 -5.86 2.97 16.75
C ALA A 210 -6.22 1.70 17.54
N GLY A 211 -5.19 0.99 17.99
CA GLY A 211 -5.33 -0.17 18.86
C GLY A 211 -5.24 0.22 20.34
N PHE A 212 -5.69 -0.68 21.21
CA PHE A 212 -5.63 -0.51 22.67
C PHE A 212 -4.48 -1.30 23.29
N ASN A 213 -3.98 -2.32 22.61
CA ASN A 213 -2.90 -3.18 23.13
C ASN A 213 -1.53 -2.52 22.89
N ARG A 214 -0.87 -2.14 24.00
CA ARG A 214 0.48 -1.52 23.99
C ARG A 214 1.62 -2.51 23.82
N GLU A 215 1.36 -3.81 23.89
CA GLU A 215 2.34 -4.87 23.67
C GLU A 215 2.23 -5.48 22.27
N SER A 216 1.39 -4.91 21.42
CA SER A 216 1.17 -5.41 20.06
C SER A 216 2.27 -4.95 19.09
N PRO A 217 2.55 -5.71 18.03
CA PRO A 217 3.44 -5.29 16.95
C PRO A 217 3.01 -3.95 16.32
N CYS A 218 1.71 -3.68 16.28
CA CYS A 218 1.16 -2.43 15.80
C CYS A 218 1.61 -1.23 16.64
N PHE A 219 1.64 -1.37 17.97
CA PHE A 219 2.10 -0.31 18.86
C PHE A 219 3.59 -0.04 18.69
N GLU A 220 4.42 -1.08 18.60
CA GLU A 220 5.86 -0.95 18.36
C GLU A 220 6.16 -0.31 17.00
N LEU A 221 5.44 -0.69 15.96
CA LEU A 221 5.57 -0.05 14.65
C LEU A 221 5.18 1.43 14.70
N GLN A 222 4.06 1.76 15.38
CA GLN A 222 3.64 3.15 15.57
C GLN A 222 4.68 3.96 16.33
N LYS A 223 5.28 3.38 17.38
CA LYS A 223 6.34 4.00 18.18
C LYS A 223 7.56 4.28 17.28
N THR A 224 8.01 3.29 16.52
CA THR A 224 9.12 3.44 15.57
C THR A 224 8.86 4.54 14.55
N CYS A 225 7.68 4.58 13.93
CA CYS A 225 7.32 5.66 13.00
C CYS A 225 7.33 7.05 13.65
N LYS A 226 6.93 7.16 14.91
CA LYS A 226 7.02 8.43 15.66
C LYS A 226 8.46 8.83 15.94
N GLU A 227 9.30 7.87 16.34
CA GLU A 227 10.73 8.09 16.58
C GLU A 227 11.47 8.53 15.31
N ILE A 228 11.10 7.99 14.15
CA ILE A 228 11.61 8.46 12.84
C ILE A 228 11.17 9.90 12.57
N LEU A 229 9.89 10.22 12.77
CA LEU A 229 9.37 11.58 12.58
C LEU A 229 9.90 12.58 13.63
N ASP A 230 10.42 12.10 14.75
CA ASP A 230 11.04 12.91 15.81
C ASP A 230 12.57 13.06 15.61
N GLY A 231 13.14 12.41 14.56
CA GLY A 231 14.57 12.42 14.29
C GLY A 231 15.40 11.56 15.26
N ILE A 232 14.74 10.73 16.09
CA ILE A 232 15.41 9.83 17.06
C ILE A 232 15.95 8.60 16.33
N LYS A 233 15.24 8.12 15.32
CA LYS A 233 15.67 7.04 14.43
C LYS A 233 15.76 7.54 12.99
N HIS A 234 16.73 6.99 12.25
CA HIS A 234 16.90 7.26 10.82
C HIS A 234 16.43 6.04 10.02
N ASP A 235 15.41 6.24 9.19
CA ASP A 235 14.95 5.27 8.22
C ASP A 235 14.37 6.03 7.01
N ASP A 236 15.04 5.93 5.88
CA ASP A 236 14.63 6.59 4.64
C ASP A 236 13.66 5.77 3.80
N ALA A 237 13.40 4.53 4.17
CA ALA A 237 12.50 3.62 3.46
C ALA A 237 11.06 3.63 4.03
N GLN A 238 10.84 4.27 5.20
CA GLN A 238 9.57 4.28 5.94
C GLN A 238 9.00 5.69 6.10
#